data_f04534a1e029af97707dcfc79915f54a
#
_entry.id   f04534a1e029af97707dcfc79915f54a
#
_cell.length_a   1.000
_cell.length_b   1.000
_cell.length_c   1.000
_cell.angle_alpha   90.00
_cell.angle_beta   90.00
_cell.angle_gamma   90.00
#
_symmetry.space_group_name_H-M   'P 1'
#
loop_
_entity.id
_entity.type
_entity.pdbx_description
1 polymer ?
#
loop_
_entity_poly.entity_id
_entity_poly.type
_entity_poly.pdbx_seq_one_letter_code
_entity_poly.pdbx_strand_id
1 'polypeptide(L)'
;MKRLAGLSTLALTISATSGCGWLWGDDGYFRDRGSDYLQAHQVAPMQVPADVQLRPVEPLLPIPHQIADARVTGEYEVPRPQKLVVAIEESEFSLQTSEDARWLVAMRAPSQVWSAARQFFTDNGFQIAEDRPQTGEFITAWQTPDQIAPALVRELGLQQNETRVRVRVEPGVQRNTSEIYLLSVQRPAGSTADVSWPERAVN
;
A
#
# COMPACT_ATOMS: atom_id res chain seq x y z
N MET A 1 -48.95 14.45 -50.84
CA MET A 1 -48.82 13.17 -50.12
C MET A 1 -47.41 12.86 -49.74
N LYS A 2 -46.35 13.04 -50.57
CA LYS A 2 -44.97 12.75 -50.23
C LYS A 2 -44.39 13.57 -49.07
N ARG A 3 -44.81 14.82 -48.89
CA ARG A 3 -44.36 15.71 -47.80
C ARG A 3 -44.96 15.33 -46.42
N LEU A 4 -46.19 14.84 -46.41
CA LEU A 4 -46.86 14.36 -45.20
C LEU A 4 -46.23 13.04 -44.68
N ALA A 5 -45.84 12.15 -45.58
CA ALA A 5 -45.15 10.92 -45.22
C ALA A 5 -43.77 11.20 -44.61
N GLY A 6 -43.04 12.21 -45.11
CA GLY A 6 -41.75 12.60 -44.53
C GLY A 6 -41.84 13.22 -43.13
N LEU A 7 -42.88 13.99 -42.88
CA LEU A 7 -43.13 14.55 -41.54
C LEU A 7 -43.56 13.48 -40.53
N SER A 8 -44.29 12.48 -40.94
CA SER A 8 -44.70 11.36 -40.08
C SER A 8 -43.52 10.48 -39.71
N THR A 9 -42.61 10.20 -40.64
CA THR A 9 -41.40 9.43 -40.35
C THR A 9 -40.45 10.19 -39.46
N LEU A 10 -40.29 11.51 -39.63
CA LEU A 10 -39.45 12.32 -38.76
C LEU A 10 -40.02 12.39 -37.33
N ALA A 11 -41.33 12.53 -37.18
CA ALA A 11 -41.96 12.51 -35.85
C ALA A 11 -41.79 11.16 -35.14
N LEU A 12 -41.86 10.05 -35.87
CA LEU A 12 -41.69 8.72 -35.33
C LEU A 12 -40.25 8.45 -34.86
N THR A 13 -39.25 8.95 -35.60
CA THR A 13 -37.84 8.81 -35.21
C THR A 13 -37.49 9.66 -33.99
N ILE A 14 -38.06 10.89 -33.88
CA ILE A 14 -37.86 11.74 -32.70
C ILE A 14 -38.48 11.09 -31.43
N SER A 15 -39.68 10.51 -31.58
CA SER A 15 -40.33 9.81 -30.46
C SER A 15 -39.59 8.56 -30.02
N ALA A 16 -38.90 7.85 -30.92
CA ALA A 16 -38.10 6.69 -30.59
C ALA A 16 -36.77 7.01 -29.85
N THR A 17 -36.22 8.20 -30.08
CA THR A 17 -34.99 8.64 -29.42
C THR A 17 -35.21 9.23 -28.02
N SER A 18 -36.43 9.64 -27.68
CA SER A 18 -36.75 10.18 -26.34
C SER A 18 -36.94 9.07 -25.26
N GLY A 19 -36.87 7.78 -25.64
CA GLY A 19 -37.10 6.66 -24.73
C GLY A 19 -35.93 6.32 -23.78
N CYS A 20 -34.77 6.96 -23.92
CA CYS A 20 -33.60 6.65 -23.07
C CYS A 20 -33.81 7.04 -21.59
N GLY A 21 -34.65 8.03 -21.31
CA GLY A 21 -34.94 8.44 -19.93
C GLY A 21 -35.75 7.42 -19.12
N TRP A 22 -36.53 6.57 -19.81
CA TRP A 22 -37.31 5.52 -19.14
C TRP A 22 -36.45 4.32 -18.67
N LEU A 23 -35.35 4.04 -19.38
CA LEU A 23 -34.40 2.98 -18.97
C LEU A 23 -33.31 3.49 -18.02
N TRP A 24 -32.77 4.68 -18.28
CA TRP A 24 -31.60 5.24 -17.65
C TRP A 24 -31.90 6.65 -17.15
N GLY A 25 -32.41 6.81 -15.99
CA GLY A 25 -32.67 8.10 -15.35
C GLY A 25 -32.93 7.88 -13.88
N ASP A 26 -33.08 8.95 -13.12
CA ASP A 26 -33.31 8.89 -11.68
C ASP A 26 -34.53 8.04 -11.31
N ASP A 27 -35.54 7.99 -12.18
CA ASP A 27 -36.74 7.14 -12.06
C ASP A 27 -36.75 5.95 -13.04
N GLY A 28 -35.64 5.68 -13.74
CA GLY A 28 -35.49 4.60 -14.70
C GLY A 28 -35.41 3.22 -14.09
N TYR A 29 -35.62 2.17 -14.91
CA TYR A 29 -35.50 0.80 -14.47
C TYR A 29 -34.10 0.46 -13.98
N PHE A 30 -33.05 1.02 -14.59
CA PHE A 30 -31.63 0.90 -14.22
C PHE A 30 -31.14 2.15 -13.48
N ARG A 31 -31.94 2.71 -12.59
CA ARG A 31 -31.52 3.86 -11.78
C ARG A 31 -30.34 3.49 -10.87
N ASP A 32 -29.50 4.45 -10.59
CA ASP A 32 -28.49 4.30 -9.54
C ASP A 32 -29.17 4.20 -8.16
N ARG A 33 -28.94 3.10 -7.47
CA ARG A 33 -29.48 2.82 -6.14
C ARG A 33 -28.46 3.12 -5.03
N GLY A 34 -27.35 3.72 -5.38
CA GLY A 34 -26.27 3.99 -4.44
C GLY A 34 -26.70 4.84 -3.23
N SER A 35 -27.75 5.66 -3.39
CA SER A 35 -28.29 6.51 -2.32
C SER A 35 -29.55 5.98 -1.64
N ASP A 36 -30.11 4.85 -2.08
CA ASP A 36 -31.37 4.29 -1.49
C ASP A 36 -31.21 3.99 0.01
N TYR A 37 -30.03 3.64 0.48
CA TYR A 37 -29.75 3.37 1.89
C TYR A 37 -29.94 4.61 2.79
N LEU A 38 -29.83 5.83 2.24
CA LEU A 38 -30.03 7.07 3.02
C LEU A 38 -31.50 7.27 3.43
N GLN A 39 -32.41 6.61 2.71
CA GLN A 39 -33.86 6.62 3.02
C GLN A 39 -34.29 5.40 3.84
N ALA A 40 -33.35 4.51 4.13
CA ALA A 40 -33.65 3.31 4.91
C ALA A 40 -34.06 3.69 6.33
N HIS A 41 -35.18 3.17 6.77
CA HIS A 41 -35.66 3.32 8.15
C HIS A 41 -35.30 2.07 8.95
N GLN A 42 -34.86 2.29 10.17
CA GLN A 42 -34.62 1.20 11.08
C GLN A 42 -35.94 0.50 11.43
N VAL A 43 -36.04 -0.78 11.13
CA VAL A 43 -37.17 -1.58 11.53
C VAL A 43 -37.18 -1.83 13.05
N ALA A 44 -38.36 -2.08 13.61
CA ALA A 44 -38.44 -2.38 15.04
C ALA A 44 -37.54 -3.58 15.41
N PRO A 45 -36.89 -3.54 16.56
CA PRO A 45 -36.10 -4.65 17.06
C PRO A 45 -36.86 -5.97 17.05
N MET A 46 -36.17 -7.05 16.73
CA MET A 46 -36.77 -8.38 16.76
C MET A 46 -37.32 -8.69 18.19
N GLN A 47 -38.57 -9.09 18.31
CA GLN A 47 -39.14 -9.51 19.54
C GLN A 47 -38.72 -10.94 19.86
N VAL A 48 -38.18 -11.14 21.05
CA VAL A 48 -37.76 -12.45 21.50
C VAL A 48 -38.97 -13.24 21.99
N PRO A 49 -39.14 -14.50 21.61
CA PRO A 49 -40.15 -15.37 22.16
C PRO A 49 -40.06 -15.44 23.70
N ALA A 50 -41.21 -15.56 24.37
CA ALA A 50 -41.29 -15.50 25.84
C ALA A 50 -40.53 -16.61 26.60
N ASP A 51 -40.17 -17.66 25.89
CA ASP A 51 -39.48 -18.86 26.41
C ASP A 51 -37.95 -18.81 26.20
N VAL A 52 -37.42 -17.76 25.56
CA VAL A 52 -35.98 -17.62 25.30
C VAL A 52 -35.37 -16.55 26.19
N GLN A 53 -34.42 -16.97 27.03
CA GLN A 53 -33.61 -16.05 27.83
C GLN A 53 -32.43 -15.57 27.01
N LEU A 54 -32.42 -14.31 26.62
CA LEU A 54 -31.26 -13.68 25.99
C LEU A 54 -30.21 -13.32 27.03
N ARG A 55 -28.96 -13.63 26.72
CA ARG A 55 -27.82 -13.04 27.41
C ARG A 55 -27.76 -11.56 27.00
N PRO A 56 -27.72 -10.59 27.94
CA PRO A 56 -27.59 -9.19 27.60
C PRO A 56 -26.27 -8.99 26.80
N VAL A 57 -26.41 -8.61 25.55
CA VAL A 57 -25.29 -8.22 24.72
C VAL A 57 -25.22 -6.71 24.75
N GLU A 58 -24.41 -6.17 25.65
CA GLU A 58 -24.09 -4.75 25.57
C GLU A 58 -23.26 -4.49 24.34
N PRO A 59 -23.63 -3.51 23.50
CA PRO A 59 -22.83 -3.16 22.35
C PRO A 59 -21.45 -2.67 22.85
N LEU A 60 -20.39 -3.35 22.43
CA LEU A 60 -19.00 -3.00 22.76
C LEU A 60 -18.61 -1.60 22.28
N LEU A 61 -19.32 -1.10 21.27
CA LEU A 61 -19.12 0.23 20.70
C LEU A 61 -20.49 0.93 20.59
N PRO A 62 -20.71 2.07 21.25
CA PRO A 62 -21.93 2.85 21.05
C PRO A 62 -21.96 3.36 19.60
N ILE A 63 -23.06 3.08 18.91
CA ILE A 63 -23.30 3.67 17.59
C ILE A 63 -23.55 5.17 17.83
N PRO A 64 -22.70 6.07 17.28
CA PRO A 64 -22.93 7.49 17.43
C PRO A 64 -24.29 7.85 16.81
N HIS A 65 -25.03 8.73 17.47
CA HIS A 65 -26.28 9.24 16.92
C HIS A 65 -26.00 9.88 15.54
N GLN A 66 -26.87 9.59 14.57
CA GLN A 66 -26.81 10.23 13.28
C GLN A 66 -26.77 11.74 13.46
N ILE A 67 -25.70 12.37 13.02
CA ILE A 67 -25.64 13.82 12.91
C ILE A 67 -26.62 14.16 11.77
N ALA A 68 -27.78 14.71 12.11
CA ALA A 68 -28.70 15.23 11.12
C ALA A 68 -27.97 16.29 10.31
N ASP A 69 -28.07 16.21 8.98
CA ASP A 69 -27.69 17.22 8.03
C ASP A 69 -26.25 17.28 7.54
N ALA A 70 -25.81 16.18 6.93
CA ALA A 70 -24.95 16.38 5.78
C ALA A 70 -25.55 15.67 4.57
N ARG A 71 -26.67 16.16 4.09
CA ARG A 71 -27.09 15.83 2.72
C ARG A 71 -26.03 16.42 1.80
N VAL A 72 -25.10 15.61 1.37
CA VAL A 72 -24.21 15.94 0.27
C VAL A 72 -25.09 16.00 -0.97
N THR A 73 -25.61 17.18 -1.28
CA THR A 73 -26.29 17.44 -2.53
C THR A 73 -25.24 17.63 -3.61
N GLY A 74 -24.87 16.55 -4.29
CA GLY A 74 -23.89 16.56 -5.35
C GLY A 74 -23.17 15.23 -5.46
N GLU A 75 -22.42 15.06 -6.53
CA GLU A 75 -21.52 13.92 -6.69
C GLU A 75 -20.46 13.97 -5.58
N TYR A 76 -20.44 12.92 -4.74
CA TYR A 76 -19.49 12.85 -3.62
C TYR A 76 -18.08 12.58 -4.17
N GLU A 77 -17.25 13.59 -4.18
CA GLU A 77 -15.84 13.41 -4.46
C GLU A 77 -15.14 12.84 -3.20
N VAL A 78 -14.71 11.60 -3.28
CA VAL A 78 -13.95 10.97 -2.21
C VAL A 78 -12.68 11.76 -1.96
N PRO A 79 -12.45 12.34 -0.75
CA PRO A 79 -11.22 13.05 -0.45
C PRO A 79 -10.05 12.08 -0.64
N ARG A 80 -9.26 12.31 -1.65
CA ARG A 80 -8.02 11.56 -1.82
C ARG A 80 -7.07 11.99 -0.71
N PRO A 81 -6.37 11.05 -0.06
CA PRO A 81 -5.31 11.41 0.86
C PRO A 81 -4.40 12.39 0.15
N GLN A 82 -4.31 13.60 0.67
CA GLN A 82 -3.30 14.52 0.18
C GLN A 82 -1.97 13.85 0.45
N LYS A 83 -1.15 13.72 -0.59
CA LYS A 83 0.23 13.36 -0.37
C LYS A 83 0.74 14.38 0.63
N LEU A 84 1.13 13.92 1.81
CA LEU A 84 2.00 14.70 2.67
C LEU A 84 3.26 14.94 1.84
N VAL A 85 3.24 16.06 1.11
CA VAL A 85 4.46 16.65 0.61
C VAL A 85 5.10 17.28 1.84
N VAL A 86 5.57 16.43 2.75
CA VAL A 86 6.76 16.78 3.48
C VAL A 86 7.72 17.01 2.33
N ALA A 87 8.27 18.22 2.25
CA ALA A 87 9.42 18.49 1.42
C ALA A 87 10.50 17.50 1.89
N ILE A 88 10.43 16.29 1.37
CA ILE A 88 11.52 15.36 1.36
C ILE A 88 12.44 16.02 0.37
N GLU A 89 13.35 16.83 0.89
CA GLU A 89 14.47 17.33 0.15
C GLU A 89 14.99 16.12 -0.62
N GLU A 90 14.65 16.05 -1.89
CA GLU A 90 15.25 15.34 -3.01
C GLU A 90 15.97 13.99 -2.75
N SER A 91 15.78 13.40 -1.60
CA SER A 91 16.28 12.07 -1.32
C SER A 91 15.38 11.06 -2.06
N GLU A 92 15.94 10.41 -3.06
CA GLU A 92 15.28 9.32 -3.78
C GLU A 92 14.92 8.14 -2.86
N PHE A 93 15.37 8.20 -1.60
CA PHE A 93 15.17 7.19 -0.58
C PHE A 93 14.52 7.78 0.66
N SER A 94 13.57 7.06 1.23
CA SER A 94 12.95 7.39 2.51
C SER A 94 13.03 6.19 3.47
N LEU A 95 13.44 6.45 4.71
CA LEU A 95 13.45 5.45 5.77
C LEU A 95 12.04 5.32 6.35
N GLN A 96 11.52 4.10 6.33
CA GLN A 96 10.25 3.75 6.95
C GLN A 96 10.50 2.94 8.21
N THR A 97 9.66 3.13 9.20
CA THR A 97 9.72 2.40 10.47
C THR A 97 8.32 1.98 10.87
N SER A 98 8.12 0.73 11.22
CA SER A 98 6.88 0.22 11.78
C SER A 98 7.20 -0.74 12.91
N GLU A 99 6.74 -0.41 14.12
CA GLU A 99 7.03 -1.18 15.33
C GLU A 99 8.53 -1.53 15.45
N ASP A 100 8.88 -2.77 15.18
CA ASP A 100 10.25 -3.29 15.29
C ASP A 100 10.97 -3.43 13.93
N ALA A 101 10.36 -3.01 12.83
CA ALA A 101 10.93 -3.16 11.50
C ALA A 101 11.31 -1.81 10.87
N ARG A 102 12.47 -1.78 10.21
CA ARG A 102 12.94 -0.64 9.42
C ARG A 102 13.29 -1.07 8.02
N TRP A 103 12.89 -0.27 7.04
CA TRP A 103 13.25 -0.49 5.64
C TRP A 103 13.36 0.84 4.89
N LEU A 104 14.05 0.82 3.77
CA LEU A 104 14.16 1.95 2.88
C LEU A 104 13.14 1.81 1.75
N VAL A 105 12.45 2.89 1.43
CA VAL A 105 11.62 2.99 0.22
C VAL A 105 12.35 3.86 -0.80
N ALA A 106 12.54 3.32 -2.00
CA ALA A 106 13.12 4.02 -3.14
C ALA A 106 12.05 4.33 -4.18
N MET A 107 12.09 5.54 -4.76
CA MET A 107 11.20 5.97 -5.85
C MET A 107 11.72 5.51 -7.22
N ARG A 108 12.17 4.27 -7.31
CA ARG A 108 12.74 3.63 -8.50
C ARG A 108 12.28 2.19 -8.62
N ALA A 109 12.31 1.68 -9.84
CA ALA A 109 11.99 0.28 -10.12
C ALA A 109 13.00 -0.69 -9.45
N PRO A 110 12.58 -1.89 -9.01
CA PRO A 110 13.43 -2.86 -8.32
C PRO A 110 14.74 -3.19 -9.06
N SER A 111 14.70 -3.31 -10.38
CA SER A 111 15.90 -3.60 -11.18
C SER A 111 16.95 -2.50 -11.09
N GLN A 112 16.55 -1.24 -11.03
CA GLN A 112 17.45 -0.10 -10.89
C GLN A 112 18.03 -0.03 -9.48
N VAL A 113 17.17 -0.24 -8.48
CA VAL A 113 17.57 -0.27 -7.06
C VAL A 113 18.51 -1.43 -6.79
N TRP A 114 18.24 -2.59 -7.36
CA TRP A 114 19.11 -3.76 -7.28
C TRP A 114 20.54 -3.47 -7.72
N SER A 115 20.68 -2.90 -8.92
CA SER A 115 22.00 -2.56 -9.47
C SER A 115 22.71 -1.51 -8.62
N ALA A 116 21.99 -0.47 -8.19
CA ALA A 116 22.54 0.58 -7.34
C ALA A 116 22.96 0.06 -5.95
N ALA A 117 22.16 -0.79 -5.32
CA ALA A 117 22.49 -1.41 -4.04
C ALA A 117 23.76 -2.27 -4.15
N ARG A 118 23.84 -3.13 -5.16
CA ARG A 118 25.04 -3.95 -5.40
C ARG A 118 26.29 -3.10 -5.59
N GLN A 119 26.18 -2.06 -6.40
CA GLN A 119 27.29 -1.14 -6.64
C GLN A 119 27.72 -0.45 -5.35
N PHE A 120 26.77 0.07 -4.56
CA PHE A 120 27.05 0.69 -3.27
C PHE A 120 27.86 -0.22 -2.34
N PHE A 121 27.43 -1.46 -2.19
CA PHE A 121 28.17 -2.41 -1.33
C PHE A 121 29.56 -2.71 -1.87
N THR A 122 29.69 -2.91 -3.17
CA THR A 122 30.99 -3.19 -3.80
C THR A 122 31.94 -1.99 -3.67
N ASP A 123 31.46 -0.77 -3.91
CA ASP A 123 32.26 0.46 -3.82
C ASP A 123 32.73 0.73 -2.37
N ASN A 124 31.97 0.24 -1.40
CA ASN A 124 32.31 0.33 0.03
C ASN A 124 33.11 -0.87 0.55
N GLY A 125 33.64 -1.71 -0.32
CA GLY A 125 34.54 -2.79 0.02
C GLY A 125 33.89 -4.12 0.34
N PHE A 126 32.56 -4.24 0.23
CA PHE A 126 31.87 -5.51 0.46
C PHE A 126 31.99 -6.43 -0.77
N GLN A 127 32.37 -7.67 -0.54
CA GLN A 127 32.34 -8.73 -1.54
C GLN A 127 30.98 -9.45 -1.50
N ILE A 128 30.36 -9.60 -2.66
CA ILE A 128 29.10 -10.34 -2.77
C ILE A 128 29.41 -11.82 -2.86
N ALA A 129 28.95 -12.60 -1.87
CA ALA A 129 29.15 -14.05 -1.81
C ALA A 129 28.01 -14.81 -2.49
N GLU A 130 26.77 -14.34 -2.34
CA GLU A 130 25.59 -14.93 -2.94
C GLU A 130 24.79 -13.86 -3.66
N ASP A 131 24.38 -14.16 -4.88
CA ASP A 131 23.63 -13.26 -5.73
C ASP A 131 22.42 -13.99 -6.31
N ARG A 132 21.21 -13.56 -5.94
CA ARG A 132 19.95 -14.18 -6.31
C ARG A 132 18.98 -13.16 -6.93
N PRO A 133 19.25 -12.71 -8.15
CA PRO A 133 18.43 -11.67 -8.78
C PRO A 133 16.96 -12.05 -8.96
N GLN A 134 16.64 -13.33 -9.06
CA GLN A 134 15.26 -13.82 -9.21
C GLN A 134 14.40 -13.56 -7.96
N THR A 135 15.01 -13.57 -6.79
CA THR A 135 14.36 -13.31 -5.51
C THR A 135 14.63 -11.90 -4.99
N GLY A 136 15.41 -11.10 -5.74
CA GLY A 136 15.81 -9.76 -5.31
C GLY A 136 16.74 -9.76 -4.09
N GLU A 137 17.51 -10.82 -3.85
CA GLU A 137 18.35 -10.98 -2.66
C GLU A 137 19.82 -11.14 -3.02
N PHE A 138 20.70 -10.45 -2.30
CA PHE A 138 22.12 -10.79 -2.28
C PHE A 138 22.67 -10.77 -0.86
N ILE A 139 23.76 -11.51 -0.67
CA ILE A 139 24.43 -11.65 0.62
C ILE A 139 25.92 -11.39 0.44
N THR A 140 26.50 -10.58 1.31
CA THR A 140 27.95 -10.32 1.29
C THR A 140 28.73 -11.47 1.92
N ALA A 141 30.01 -11.56 1.61
CA ALA A 141 30.92 -12.39 2.38
C ALA A 141 31.11 -11.82 3.80
N TRP A 142 31.68 -12.61 4.68
CA TRP A 142 32.17 -12.10 5.95
C TRP A 142 33.36 -11.19 5.72
N GLN A 143 33.28 -9.98 6.27
CA GLN A 143 34.29 -8.95 6.06
C GLN A 143 34.73 -8.34 7.36
N THR A 144 36.05 -8.16 7.49
CA THR A 144 36.65 -7.46 8.61
C THR A 144 36.60 -5.94 8.42
N PRO A 145 36.66 -5.14 9.50
CA PRO A 145 36.56 -3.67 9.40
C PRO A 145 37.61 -3.02 8.49
N ASP A 146 38.76 -3.59 8.34
CA ASP A 146 39.84 -3.12 7.48
C ASP A 146 39.54 -3.26 5.99
N GLN A 147 38.60 -4.11 5.64
CA GLN A 147 38.14 -4.35 4.25
C GLN A 147 36.99 -3.44 3.82
N ILE A 148 36.37 -2.74 4.76
CA ILE A 148 35.16 -1.93 4.55
C ILE A 148 35.53 -0.44 4.64
N ALA A 149 34.78 0.41 3.93
CA ALA A 149 34.97 1.86 3.97
C ALA A 149 34.91 2.39 5.42
N PRO A 150 35.90 3.19 5.87
CA PRO A 150 35.99 3.63 7.27
C PRO A 150 34.76 4.38 7.80
N ALA A 151 34.02 5.04 6.91
CA ALA A 151 32.77 5.72 7.29
C ALA A 151 31.73 4.71 7.77
N LEU A 152 31.52 3.63 7.01
CA LEU A 152 30.56 2.58 7.36
C LEU A 152 31.00 1.79 8.60
N VAL A 153 32.30 1.57 8.79
CA VAL A 153 32.84 0.93 9.99
C VAL A 153 32.43 1.67 11.26
N ARG A 154 32.48 3.01 11.21
CA ARG A 154 32.07 3.85 12.35
C ARG A 154 30.55 3.84 12.56
N GLU A 155 29.78 3.97 11.49
CA GLU A 155 28.32 4.01 11.58
C GLU A 155 27.72 2.67 12.01
N LEU A 156 28.29 1.56 11.56
CA LEU A 156 27.85 0.21 11.92
C LEU A 156 28.43 -0.27 13.26
N GLY A 157 29.33 0.51 13.88
CA GLY A 157 29.95 0.14 15.15
C GLY A 157 30.84 -1.09 15.06
N LEU A 158 31.41 -1.38 13.89
CA LEU A 158 32.27 -2.52 13.66
C LEU A 158 33.65 -2.27 14.25
N GLN A 159 33.96 -2.78 15.43
CA GLN A 159 35.27 -2.57 16.05
C GLN A 159 36.25 -3.70 15.73
N GLN A 160 35.95 -4.90 16.15
CA GLN A 160 36.81 -6.10 16.00
C GLN A 160 36.03 -7.29 15.43
N ASN A 161 34.79 -7.07 15.01
CA ASN A 161 33.94 -8.12 14.52
C ASN A 161 33.92 -8.14 12.98
N GLU A 162 33.85 -9.33 12.43
CA GLU A 162 33.45 -9.50 11.04
C GLU A 162 31.96 -9.27 10.90
N THR A 163 31.56 -8.66 9.79
CA THR A 163 30.16 -8.44 9.47
C THR A 163 29.77 -9.11 8.16
N ARG A 164 28.54 -9.53 8.08
CA ARG A 164 27.90 -10.05 6.87
C ARG A 164 26.54 -9.40 6.73
N VAL A 165 26.19 -8.94 5.53
CA VAL A 165 24.96 -8.23 5.25
C VAL A 165 24.12 -9.01 4.24
N ARG A 166 22.82 -9.11 4.51
CA ARG A 166 21.81 -9.58 3.57
C ARG A 166 20.99 -8.37 3.11
N VAL A 167 20.88 -8.21 1.82
CA VAL A 167 20.05 -7.17 1.20
C VAL A 167 18.96 -7.84 0.40
N ARG A 168 17.71 -7.39 0.60
CA ARG A 168 16.56 -7.84 -0.18
C ARG A 168 15.84 -6.63 -0.74
N VAL A 169 15.61 -6.63 -2.05
CA VAL A 169 14.89 -5.60 -2.78
C VAL A 169 13.58 -6.17 -3.29
N GLU A 170 12.49 -5.59 -2.85
CA GLU A 170 11.14 -6.00 -3.22
C GLU A 170 10.41 -4.89 -3.98
N PRO A 171 9.42 -5.20 -4.82
CA PRO A 171 8.54 -4.20 -5.37
C PRO A 171 7.76 -3.50 -4.25
N GLY A 172 7.76 -2.17 -4.27
CA GLY A 172 6.99 -1.39 -3.31
C GLY A 172 5.50 -1.36 -3.65
N VAL A 173 4.70 -0.83 -2.71
CA VAL A 173 3.24 -0.73 -2.84
C VAL A 173 2.82 0.15 -4.03
N GLN A 174 3.58 1.18 -4.35
CA GLN A 174 3.32 2.07 -5.49
C GLN A 174 4.07 1.59 -6.73
N ARG A 175 3.53 1.89 -7.91
CA ARG A 175 4.23 1.60 -9.17
C ARG A 175 5.57 2.32 -9.24
N ASN A 176 6.59 1.63 -9.74
CA ASN A 176 7.96 2.13 -9.85
C ASN A 176 8.59 2.53 -8.51
N THR A 177 8.19 1.89 -7.43
CA THR A 177 8.84 2.00 -6.13
C THR A 177 9.42 0.66 -5.71
N SER A 178 10.38 0.69 -4.81
CA SER A 178 11.02 -0.50 -4.26
C SER A 178 11.18 -0.36 -2.76
N GLU A 179 11.13 -1.48 -2.07
CA GLU A 179 11.43 -1.59 -0.65
C GLU A 179 12.74 -2.36 -0.48
N ILE A 180 13.62 -1.85 0.36
CA ILE A 180 14.95 -2.41 0.60
C ILE A 180 15.04 -2.78 2.06
N TYR A 181 15.25 -4.06 2.30
CA TYR A 181 15.44 -4.65 3.61
C TYR A 181 16.89 -5.03 3.81
N LEU A 182 17.48 -4.57 4.91
CA LEU A 182 18.86 -4.82 5.27
C LEU A 182 18.91 -5.60 6.59
N LEU A 183 19.61 -6.71 6.59
CA LEU A 183 19.92 -7.47 7.80
C LEU A 183 21.42 -7.58 7.92
N SER A 184 21.97 -7.27 9.09
CA SER A 184 23.38 -7.46 9.37
C SER A 184 23.56 -8.42 10.52
N VAL A 185 24.58 -9.26 10.42
CA VAL A 185 25.04 -10.12 11.50
C VAL A 185 26.53 -9.92 11.71
N GLN A 186 26.96 -10.07 12.94
CA GLN A 186 28.35 -9.89 13.32
C GLN A 186 28.85 -11.13 14.07
N ARG A 187 30.14 -11.41 13.95
CA ARG A 187 30.83 -12.42 14.75
C ARG A 187 32.26 -11.95 15.06
N PRO A 188 32.91 -12.49 16.09
CA PRO A 188 34.34 -12.21 16.34
C PRO A 188 35.19 -12.57 15.13
N ALA A 189 36.15 -11.72 14.80
CA ALA A 189 37.05 -11.94 13.67
C ALA A 189 37.79 -13.28 13.77
N GLY A 190 37.82 -14.02 12.66
CA GLY A 190 38.43 -15.38 12.63
C GLY A 190 37.54 -16.48 13.20
N SER A 191 36.34 -16.19 13.66
CA SER A 191 35.38 -17.20 14.12
C SER A 191 34.80 -17.97 12.93
N THR A 192 34.63 -19.28 13.10
CA THR A 192 33.90 -20.14 12.14
C THR A 192 32.47 -20.41 12.58
N ALA A 193 32.00 -19.76 13.66
CA ALA A 193 30.64 -19.94 14.15
C ALA A 193 29.61 -19.56 13.11
N ASP A 194 28.61 -20.40 12.92
CA ASP A 194 27.43 -20.06 12.12
C ASP A 194 26.53 -19.13 12.91
N VAL A 195 26.18 -18.00 12.31
CA VAL A 195 25.30 -16.98 12.90
C VAL A 195 24.02 -16.95 12.11
N SER A 196 22.93 -17.28 12.79
CA SER A 196 21.59 -17.22 12.17
C SER A 196 21.18 -15.78 11.90
N TRP A 197 20.49 -15.57 10.80
CA TRP A 197 19.92 -14.27 10.48
C TRP A 197 18.77 -13.92 11.42
N PRO A 198 18.68 -12.67 11.90
CA PRO A 198 17.50 -12.23 12.62
C PRO A 198 16.26 -12.28 11.69
N GLU A 199 15.11 -12.55 12.26
CA GLU A 199 13.87 -12.62 11.48
C GLU A 199 13.51 -11.26 10.85
N ARG A 200 13.89 -10.17 11.51
CA ARG A 200 13.63 -8.79 11.06
C ARG A 200 14.85 -7.91 11.33
N ALA A 201 14.93 -6.78 10.63
CA ALA A 201 15.90 -5.74 10.97
C ALA A 201 15.55 -5.15 12.34
N VAL A 202 16.34 -5.51 13.34
CA VAL A 202 16.20 -5.02 14.72
C VAL A 202 17.01 -3.73 14.88
N ASN A 203 16.51 -2.84 15.72
CA ASN A 203 17.17 -1.59 16.10
C ASN A 203 18.50 -1.83 16.80
#